data_941bcb95c9bfa1f73300373518684c62
#
_entry.id   941bcb95c9bfa1f73300373518684c62
#
_cell.length_a   1.000
_cell.length_b   1.000
_cell.length_c   1.000
_cell.angle_alpha   90.00
_cell.angle_beta   90.00
_cell.angle_gamma   90.00
#
_symmetry.space_group_name_H-M   'P 1'
#
loop_
_entity.id
_entity.type
_entity.pdbx_description
1 polymer ?
#
loop_
_entity_poly.entity_id
_entity_poly.type
_entity_poly.pdbx_seq_one_letter_code
_entity_poly.pdbx_strand_id
1 'polypeptide(L)'
;MHTRLFKKYFPAFILGVISIQIHAASKSIPTGIIENKACIECHEKNNPQLIKDWKTSIHARTQPVTNCIACHGKLHQEAASHARRDSICIDCHGGKKAPVVHSYTSSKHGIIMQLEKNSYDWQQPLSMANYRSPGCNYCHLHEADHNVNNMIRNTLMDENTTDAIEIRIRSVCQDCHAPRYITRLLANNENMLEIARKKVREGAKLVDQAASKFDEAELKSTREILKSMQHHLRNVYLGAGHQSPDYQWWHGQPALDGDLLRIKGLISELHRKKNRPSH
;
A
#
# COMPACT_ATOMS: atom_id res chain seq x y z
N MET A 1 -33.44 -84.26 27.06
CA MET A 1 -32.98 -83.47 25.96
C MET A 1 -31.89 -82.53 26.50
N HIS A 2 -30.62 -82.76 26.13
CA HIS A 2 -29.45 -82.14 26.67
C HIS A 2 -29.08 -80.87 25.84
N THR A 3 -29.04 -79.75 26.48
CA THR A 3 -28.46 -78.56 25.88
C THR A 3 -27.04 -78.33 26.46
N ARG A 4 -26.03 -78.48 25.66
CA ARG A 4 -24.62 -78.23 25.99
C ARG A 4 -24.30 -76.71 25.92
N LEU A 5 -23.86 -76.11 27.01
CA LEU A 5 -23.26 -74.78 27.07
C LEU A 5 -21.82 -74.84 26.51
N PHE A 6 -21.54 -74.05 25.46
CA PHE A 6 -20.22 -73.79 25.01
C PHE A 6 -19.69 -72.54 25.71
N LYS A 7 -18.71 -72.67 26.59
CA LYS A 7 -17.93 -71.59 27.15
C LYS A 7 -16.87 -71.17 26.09
N LYS A 8 -17.05 -69.98 25.50
CA LYS A 8 -16.00 -69.34 24.67
C LYS A 8 -15.08 -68.56 25.59
N TYR A 9 -13.83 -68.96 25.65
CA TYR A 9 -12.73 -68.16 26.22
C TYR A 9 -12.31 -67.05 25.19
N PHE A 10 -12.40 -65.75 25.56
CA PHE A 10 -11.85 -64.69 24.87
C PHE A 10 -10.48 -64.31 25.49
N PRO A 11 -9.38 -64.31 24.77
CA PRO A 11 -8.11 -63.78 25.31
C PRO A 11 -8.17 -62.26 25.34
N ALA A 12 -7.98 -61.64 26.51
CA ALA A 12 -7.83 -60.22 26.66
C ALA A 12 -6.47 -59.77 26.05
N PHE A 13 -6.52 -59.12 24.92
CA PHE A 13 -5.37 -58.41 24.36
C PHE A 13 -5.21 -57.10 25.11
N ILE A 14 -4.23 -56.99 25.98
CA ILE A 14 -3.82 -55.71 26.60
C ILE A 14 -3.03 -54.92 25.57
N LEU A 15 -3.69 -53.98 24.86
CA LEU A 15 -3.03 -52.97 24.06
C LEU A 15 -2.39 -51.94 25.01
N GLY A 16 -1.10 -52.06 25.21
CA GLY A 16 -0.29 -51.05 25.91
C GLY A 16 -0.27 -49.77 25.06
N VAL A 17 -1.04 -48.75 25.45
CA VAL A 17 -0.97 -47.40 24.83
C VAL A 17 0.32 -46.75 25.33
N ILE A 18 1.37 -46.79 24.50
CA ILE A 18 2.56 -45.98 24.72
C ILE A 18 2.19 -44.53 24.40
N SER A 19 1.88 -43.75 25.42
CA SER A 19 1.69 -42.30 25.29
C SER A 19 3.05 -41.66 25.02
N ILE A 20 3.36 -41.40 23.76
CA ILE A 20 4.49 -40.55 23.38
C ILE A 20 4.11 -39.10 23.74
N GLN A 21 4.56 -38.64 24.88
CA GLN A 21 4.48 -37.22 25.24
C GLN A 21 5.46 -36.44 24.33
N ILE A 22 4.93 -35.90 23.24
CA ILE A 22 5.67 -34.90 22.45
C ILE A 22 5.72 -33.63 23.29
N HIS A 23 6.81 -33.45 24.02
CA HIS A 23 7.14 -32.16 24.63
C HIS A 23 7.50 -31.22 23.47
N ALA A 24 6.51 -30.50 22.93
CA ALA A 24 6.76 -29.30 22.16
C ALA A 24 7.48 -28.34 23.12
N ALA A 25 8.78 -28.20 22.94
CA ALA A 25 9.55 -27.17 23.64
C ALA A 25 8.92 -25.82 23.29
N SER A 26 8.15 -25.28 24.22
CA SER A 26 7.62 -23.93 24.13
C SER A 26 8.83 -23.00 24.04
N LYS A 27 9.16 -22.55 22.83
CA LYS A 27 10.17 -21.51 22.65
C LYS A 27 9.67 -20.30 23.42
N SER A 28 10.28 -19.97 24.54
CA SER A 28 9.95 -18.79 25.32
C SER A 28 10.08 -17.57 24.42
N ILE A 29 8.98 -16.84 24.26
CA ILE A 29 9.00 -15.55 23.54
C ILE A 29 9.89 -14.61 24.34
N PRO A 30 10.92 -14.01 23.71
CA PRO A 30 11.80 -13.07 24.40
C PRO A 30 10.98 -11.92 25.01
N THR A 31 11.27 -11.57 26.24
CA THR A 31 10.69 -10.41 26.93
C THR A 31 11.75 -9.33 27.12
N GLY A 32 11.32 -8.06 27.16
CA GLY A 32 12.20 -6.92 27.37
C GLY A 32 12.67 -6.25 26.08
N ILE A 33 13.72 -5.43 26.20
CA ILE A 33 14.27 -4.64 25.10
C ILE A 33 15.15 -5.54 24.21
N ILE A 34 14.87 -5.52 22.90
CA ILE A 34 15.57 -6.33 21.90
C ILE A 34 16.20 -5.41 20.86
N GLU A 35 17.46 -5.70 20.52
CA GLU A 35 18.18 -5.03 19.45
C GLU A 35 17.85 -5.64 18.08
N ASN A 36 17.92 -4.82 17.01
CA ASN A 36 17.57 -5.23 15.64
C ASN A 36 18.29 -6.50 15.17
N LYS A 37 19.56 -6.69 15.57
CA LYS A 37 20.35 -7.88 15.24
C LYS A 37 19.68 -9.16 15.76
N ALA A 38 19.23 -9.15 17.00
CA ALA A 38 18.55 -10.30 17.60
C ALA A 38 17.19 -10.60 16.93
N CYS A 39 16.46 -9.57 16.45
CA CYS A 39 15.27 -9.77 15.64
C CYS A 39 15.59 -10.57 14.37
N ILE A 40 16.61 -10.15 13.62
CA ILE A 40 17.02 -10.80 12.37
C ILE A 40 17.48 -12.23 12.64
N GLU A 41 18.38 -12.46 13.61
CA GLU A 41 18.94 -13.78 13.90
C GLU A 41 17.87 -14.81 14.28
N CYS A 42 16.84 -14.38 15.04
CA CYS A 42 15.74 -15.26 15.43
C CYS A 42 14.76 -15.50 14.29
N HIS A 43 14.31 -14.41 13.63
CA HIS A 43 13.30 -14.52 12.58
C HIS A 43 13.83 -15.15 11.30
N GLU A 44 15.13 -15.01 10.98
CA GLU A 44 15.74 -15.70 9.83
C GLU A 44 15.69 -17.22 9.99
N LYS A 45 15.75 -17.73 11.24
CA LYS A 45 15.60 -19.17 11.52
C LYS A 45 14.16 -19.65 11.55
N ASN A 46 13.24 -18.80 12.04
CA ASN A 46 11.85 -19.21 12.28
C ASN A 46 10.90 -18.81 11.16
N ASN A 47 11.19 -17.74 10.46
CA ASN A 47 10.42 -17.21 9.32
C ASN A 47 11.35 -16.52 8.31
N PRO A 48 12.13 -17.28 7.52
CA PRO A 48 13.12 -16.74 6.58
C PRO A 48 12.48 -15.86 5.50
N GLN A 49 11.21 -16.14 5.12
CA GLN A 49 10.52 -15.35 4.11
C GLN A 49 10.31 -13.90 4.55
N LEU A 50 9.92 -13.67 5.80
CA LEU A 50 9.78 -12.33 6.38
C LEU A 50 11.07 -11.50 6.23
N ILE A 51 12.22 -12.08 6.55
CA ILE A 51 13.51 -11.40 6.42
C ILE A 51 13.87 -11.15 4.95
N LYS A 52 13.59 -12.10 4.07
CA LYS A 52 13.79 -11.95 2.62
C LYS A 52 12.93 -10.80 2.06
N ASP A 53 11.66 -10.73 2.42
CA ASP A 53 10.75 -9.69 1.97
C ASP A 53 11.22 -8.31 2.44
N TRP A 54 11.60 -8.17 3.71
CA TRP A 54 12.17 -6.92 4.20
C TRP A 54 13.46 -6.54 3.47
N LYS A 55 14.41 -7.47 3.27
CA LYS A 55 15.68 -7.22 2.56
C LYS A 55 15.44 -6.72 1.12
N THR A 56 14.35 -7.12 0.47
CA THR A 56 13.97 -6.68 -0.88
C THR A 56 13.15 -5.40 -0.90
N SER A 57 12.61 -4.98 0.23
CA SER A 57 11.84 -3.75 0.39
C SER A 57 12.70 -2.50 0.24
N ILE A 58 12.07 -1.39 -0.17
CA ILE A 58 12.71 -0.06 -0.19
C ILE A 58 13.18 0.34 1.21
N HIS A 59 12.46 -0.05 2.27
CA HIS A 59 12.81 0.28 3.65
C HIS A 59 14.18 -0.27 4.07
N ALA A 60 14.57 -1.44 3.59
CA ALA A 60 15.91 -1.99 3.84
C ALA A 60 17.04 -1.26 3.08
N ARG A 61 16.68 -0.40 2.10
CA ARG A 61 17.61 0.35 1.23
C ARG A 61 17.68 1.84 1.52
N THR A 62 16.92 2.33 2.50
CA THR A 62 16.98 3.74 2.94
C THR A 62 18.29 4.06 3.66
N GLN A 63 18.64 5.34 3.74
CA GLN A 63 19.79 5.82 4.51
C GLN A 63 19.31 6.90 5.51
N PRO A 64 19.28 6.61 6.80
CA PRO A 64 19.61 5.34 7.46
C PRO A 64 18.59 4.23 7.14
N VAL A 65 19.00 2.97 7.28
CA VAL A 65 18.13 1.81 7.04
C VAL A 65 16.94 1.82 7.99
N THR A 66 15.72 1.69 7.43
CA THR A 66 14.50 1.47 8.21
C THR A 66 14.44 0.01 8.64
N ASN A 67 14.88 -0.24 9.87
CA ASN A 67 15.02 -1.57 10.44
C ASN A 67 13.75 -2.05 11.16
N CYS A 68 13.79 -3.27 11.72
CA CYS A 68 12.63 -3.89 12.39
C CYS A 68 12.08 -3.00 13.53
N ILE A 69 12.96 -2.47 14.38
CA ILE A 69 12.54 -1.68 15.55
C ILE A 69 11.94 -0.32 15.17
N ALA A 70 12.18 0.19 13.97
CA ALA A 70 11.57 1.43 13.50
C ALA A 70 10.03 1.32 13.41
N CYS A 71 9.54 0.13 13.05
CA CYS A 71 8.11 -0.15 12.95
C CYS A 71 7.56 -0.91 14.16
N HIS A 72 8.33 -1.86 14.68
CA HIS A 72 7.88 -2.76 15.75
C HIS A 72 8.19 -2.28 17.17
N GLY A 73 9.02 -1.24 17.33
CA GLY A 73 9.51 -0.82 18.64
C GLY A 73 10.52 -1.82 19.21
N LYS A 74 10.94 -1.60 20.46
CA LYS A 74 11.96 -2.41 21.12
C LYS A 74 11.42 -3.50 22.04
N LEU A 75 10.13 -3.46 22.39
CA LEU A 75 9.50 -4.44 23.27
C LEU A 75 8.86 -5.53 22.44
N HIS A 76 9.44 -6.75 22.47
CA HIS A 76 9.00 -7.84 21.62
C HIS A 76 7.52 -8.21 21.83
N GLN A 77 7.05 -8.22 23.07
CA GLN A 77 5.64 -8.53 23.39
C GLN A 77 4.64 -7.51 22.83
N GLU A 78 5.09 -6.29 22.51
CA GLU A 78 4.26 -5.22 21.96
C GLU A 78 4.50 -5.01 20.46
N ALA A 79 5.46 -5.71 19.88
CA ALA A 79 5.94 -5.46 18.53
C ALA A 79 4.82 -5.49 17.47
N ALA A 80 3.91 -6.46 17.55
CA ALA A 80 2.80 -6.57 16.61
C ALA A 80 1.78 -5.43 16.79
N SER A 81 1.39 -5.12 18.04
CA SER A 81 0.43 -4.05 18.32
C SER A 81 0.99 -2.67 18.00
N HIS A 82 2.31 -2.48 18.18
CA HIS A 82 2.99 -1.24 17.82
C HIS A 82 2.96 -1.01 16.31
N ALA A 83 3.36 -2.00 15.52
CA ALA A 83 3.42 -1.90 14.07
C ALA A 83 2.04 -1.79 13.38
N ARG A 84 0.94 -2.13 14.06
CA ARG A 84 -0.43 -1.99 13.53
C ARG A 84 -0.95 -0.56 13.53
N ARG A 85 -0.28 0.38 14.20
CA ARG A 85 -0.73 1.77 14.34
C ARG A 85 -0.28 2.61 13.15
N ASP A 86 -1.19 3.33 12.53
CA ASP A 86 -0.90 4.23 11.39
C ASP A 86 0.12 5.32 11.73
N SER A 87 0.19 5.77 13.00
CA SER A 87 1.17 6.77 13.44
C SER A 87 2.59 6.39 13.09
N ILE A 88 2.94 5.11 13.16
CA ILE A 88 4.29 4.60 12.85
C ILE A 88 4.69 4.90 11.39
N CYS A 89 3.74 4.77 10.48
CA CYS A 89 3.95 5.08 9.06
C CYS A 89 3.94 6.60 8.83
N ILE A 90 2.95 7.29 9.40
CA ILE A 90 2.70 8.72 9.21
C ILE A 90 3.88 9.57 9.66
N ASP A 91 4.53 9.22 10.78
CA ASP A 91 5.63 9.99 11.35
C ASP A 91 6.84 10.09 10.39
N CYS A 92 7.11 9.03 9.63
CA CYS A 92 8.18 9.02 8.63
C CYS A 92 7.71 9.48 7.24
N HIS A 93 6.45 9.22 6.86
CA HIS A 93 5.90 9.57 5.55
C HIS A 93 5.41 11.02 5.43
N GLY A 94 5.95 11.93 6.23
CA GLY A 94 5.80 13.38 6.10
C GLY A 94 4.60 13.97 6.84
N GLY A 95 4.01 13.21 7.77
CA GLY A 95 2.91 13.66 8.62
C GLY A 95 1.58 13.80 7.89
N LYS A 96 0.56 14.28 8.60
CA LYS A 96 -0.84 14.31 8.14
C LYS A 96 -1.08 15.13 6.85
N LYS A 97 -0.22 16.11 6.55
CA LYS A 97 -0.36 16.99 5.36
C LYS A 97 0.35 16.45 4.12
N ALA A 98 1.20 15.43 4.26
CA ALA A 98 1.87 14.85 3.10
C ALA A 98 0.83 14.22 2.15
N PRO A 99 0.97 14.37 0.83
CA PRO A 99 0.01 13.87 -0.14
C PRO A 99 -0.35 12.39 0.05
N VAL A 100 0.64 11.55 0.32
CA VAL A 100 0.44 10.11 0.54
C VAL A 100 -0.40 9.81 1.79
N VAL A 101 -0.22 10.58 2.85
CA VAL A 101 -0.99 10.43 4.10
C VAL A 101 -2.37 11.07 3.95
N HIS A 102 -2.42 12.30 3.40
CA HIS A 102 -3.67 13.04 3.24
C HIS A 102 -4.65 12.32 2.34
N SER A 103 -4.19 11.70 1.24
CA SER A 103 -5.06 10.91 0.37
C SER A 103 -5.70 9.71 1.08
N TYR A 104 -4.99 9.05 2.01
CA TYR A 104 -5.57 8.00 2.85
C TYR A 104 -6.51 8.58 3.91
N THR A 105 -6.05 9.59 4.68
CA THR A 105 -6.83 10.13 5.80
C THR A 105 -8.13 10.84 5.39
N SER A 106 -8.25 11.26 4.13
CA SER A 106 -9.49 11.78 3.54
C SER A 106 -10.38 10.70 2.93
N SER A 107 -9.93 9.44 2.85
CA SER A 107 -10.75 8.32 2.43
C SER A 107 -11.72 7.86 3.53
N LYS A 108 -12.76 7.09 3.15
CA LYS A 108 -13.65 6.48 4.15
C LYS A 108 -12.90 5.61 5.15
N HIS A 109 -11.92 4.82 4.68
CA HIS A 109 -11.08 4.00 5.55
C HIS A 109 -10.31 4.86 6.56
N GLY A 110 -9.62 5.89 6.09
CA GLY A 110 -8.84 6.77 6.95
C GLY A 110 -9.70 7.58 7.93
N ILE A 111 -10.89 8.02 7.52
CA ILE A 111 -11.83 8.73 8.40
C ILE A 111 -12.30 7.82 9.54
N ILE A 112 -12.75 6.59 9.21
CA ILE A 112 -13.19 5.62 10.22
C ILE A 112 -12.03 5.28 11.16
N MET A 113 -10.84 5.01 10.62
CA MET A 113 -9.64 4.76 11.41
C MET A 113 -9.34 5.90 12.41
N GLN A 114 -9.43 7.16 11.97
CA GLN A 114 -9.18 8.31 12.86
C GLN A 114 -10.22 8.45 13.97
N LEU A 115 -11.49 8.18 13.65
CA LEU A 115 -12.59 8.31 14.61
C LEU A 115 -12.56 7.20 15.67
N GLU A 116 -12.17 5.99 15.30
CA GLU A 116 -12.36 4.80 16.12
C GLU A 116 -11.07 4.21 16.70
N LYS A 117 -9.89 4.70 16.29
CA LYS A 117 -8.58 4.15 16.70
C LYS A 117 -8.39 3.95 18.21
N ASN A 118 -9.08 4.74 19.04
CA ASN A 118 -8.97 4.63 20.50
C ASN A 118 -9.81 3.48 21.08
N SER A 119 -10.76 2.95 20.30
CA SER A 119 -11.59 1.81 20.68
C SER A 119 -11.07 0.46 20.10
N TYR A 120 -10.01 0.50 19.30
CA TYR A 120 -9.47 -0.70 18.65
C TYR A 120 -8.57 -1.50 19.59
N ASP A 121 -8.74 -2.82 19.55
CA ASP A 121 -7.82 -3.76 20.20
C ASP A 121 -6.60 -4.02 19.32
N TRP A 122 -5.56 -3.22 19.49
CA TRP A 122 -4.32 -3.33 18.72
C TRP A 122 -3.53 -4.61 18.97
N GLN A 123 -3.87 -5.39 20.00
CA GLN A 123 -3.22 -6.69 20.26
C GLN A 123 -3.68 -7.77 19.25
N GLN A 124 -4.87 -7.59 18.68
CA GLN A 124 -5.45 -8.54 17.74
C GLN A 124 -5.28 -8.09 16.28
N PRO A 125 -5.12 -9.01 15.31
CA PRO A 125 -5.20 -8.68 13.90
C PRO A 125 -6.62 -8.22 13.52
N LEU A 126 -6.76 -7.52 12.39
CA LEU A 126 -8.03 -6.94 11.93
C LEU A 126 -9.20 -7.92 11.94
N SER A 127 -8.99 -9.14 11.46
CA SER A 127 -10.02 -10.18 11.36
C SER A 127 -10.54 -10.71 12.72
N MET A 128 -9.82 -10.45 13.81
CA MET A 128 -10.13 -10.95 15.15
C MET A 128 -10.43 -9.83 16.15
N ALA A 129 -10.34 -8.58 15.73
CA ALA A 129 -10.54 -7.42 16.56
C ALA A 129 -11.78 -6.63 16.13
N ASN A 130 -12.02 -5.52 16.81
CA ASN A 130 -13.14 -4.62 16.54
C ASN A 130 -12.81 -3.53 15.51
N TYR A 131 -11.75 -3.67 14.70
CA TYR A 131 -11.44 -2.72 13.62
C TYR A 131 -12.50 -2.81 12.53
N ARG A 132 -13.05 -1.67 12.15
CA ARG A 132 -13.99 -1.56 11.02
C ARG A 132 -13.35 -1.00 9.76
N SER A 133 -12.07 -0.68 9.82
CA SER A 133 -11.33 -0.10 8.71
C SER A 133 -9.87 -0.55 8.74
N PRO A 134 -9.27 -0.86 7.58
CA PRO A 134 -7.86 -1.19 7.49
C PRO A 134 -7.00 0.06 7.62
N GLY A 135 -5.87 -0.06 8.33
CA GLY A 135 -4.80 0.94 8.38
C GLY A 135 -3.77 0.76 7.28
N CYS A 136 -2.71 1.59 7.32
CA CYS A 136 -1.64 1.59 6.32
C CYS A 136 -1.00 0.20 6.18
N ASN A 137 -0.59 -0.40 7.30
CA ASN A 137 0.08 -1.70 7.33
C ASN A 137 -0.78 -2.83 6.81
N TYR A 138 -2.10 -2.79 7.05
CA TYR A 138 -3.01 -3.84 6.62
C TYR A 138 -3.00 -4.03 5.11
N CYS A 139 -3.01 -2.91 4.36
CA CYS A 139 -2.95 -2.96 2.90
C CYS A 139 -1.53 -3.17 2.39
N HIS A 140 -0.56 -2.42 2.94
CA HIS A 140 0.81 -2.40 2.41
C HIS A 140 1.68 -3.58 2.85
N LEU A 141 1.32 -4.25 3.96
CA LEU A 141 2.01 -5.41 4.53
C LEU A 141 1.05 -6.59 4.74
N HIS A 142 0.06 -6.72 3.83
CA HIS A 142 -0.97 -7.76 3.91
C HIS A 142 -0.35 -9.15 3.99
N GLU A 143 -0.94 -10.03 4.81
CA GLU A 143 -0.43 -11.38 5.08
C GLU A 143 1.02 -11.42 5.57
N ALA A 144 1.46 -10.36 6.26
CA ALA A 144 2.83 -10.20 6.76
C ALA A 144 3.90 -10.14 5.66
N ASP A 145 3.56 -9.75 4.43
CA ASP A 145 4.52 -9.41 3.38
C ASP A 145 5.28 -8.13 3.76
N HIS A 146 6.54 -8.25 4.13
CA HIS A 146 7.38 -7.12 4.54
C HIS A 146 8.01 -6.35 3.37
N ASN A 147 7.63 -6.65 2.13
CA ASN A 147 8.02 -5.87 0.97
C ASN A 147 6.91 -4.89 0.55
N VAL A 148 6.92 -3.70 1.12
CA VAL A 148 5.93 -2.63 0.82
C VAL A 148 5.84 -2.27 -0.67
N ASN A 149 6.88 -2.55 -1.46
CA ASN A 149 6.90 -2.26 -2.90
C ASN A 149 5.86 -3.09 -3.67
N ASN A 150 5.45 -4.24 -3.13
CA ASN A 150 4.51 -5.14 -3.77
C ASN A 150 3.09 -4.54 -3.95
N MET A 151 2.79 -3.44 -3.25
CA MET A 151 1.51 -2.72 -3.35
C MET A 151 1.64 -1.38 -4.11
N ILE A 152 2.79 -1.08 -4.72
CA ILE A 152 3.07 0.22 -5.33
C ILE A 152 3.40 0.02 -6.81
N ARG A 153 2.74 0.78 -7.69
CA ARG A 153 3.12 0.85 -9.10
C ARG A 153 4.45 1.59 -9.28
N ASN A 154 5.31 1.05 -10.08
CA ASN A 154 6.63 1.63 -10.34
C ASN A 154 6.57 2.89 -11.20
N THR A 155 5.61 2.96 -12.14
CA THR A 155 5.42 4.13 -12.99
C THR A 155 3.96 4.57 -13.04
N LEU A 156 3.72 5.88 -13.07
CA LEU A 156 2.37 6.46 -13.14
C LEU A 156 1.83 6.51 -14.56
N MET A 157 2.71 6.50 -15.57
CA MET A 157 2.37 6.59 -16.98
C MET A 157 2.11 5.22 -17.61
N ASP A 158 2.44 4.14 -16.91
CA ASP A 158 2.19 2.78 -17.38
C ASP A 158 0.71 2.43 -17.25
N GLU A 159 0.10 2.03 -18.35
CA GLU A 159 -1.29 1.59 -18.43
C GLU A 159 -1.45 0.15 -17.93
N ASN A 160 -0.36 -0.63 -17.96
CA ASN A 160 -0.36 -2.01 -17.54
C ASN A 160 -0.02 -2.09 -16.04
N THR A 161 -1.05 -2.16 -15.20
CA THR A 161 -0.87 -2.71 -13.85
C THR A 161 -0.37 -4.14 -14.04
N THR A 162 0.78 -4.48 -13.44
CA THR A 162 1.19 -5.87 -13.47
C THR A 162 0.08 -6.70 -12.82
N ASP A 163 -0.31 -7.81 -13.45
CA ASP A 163 -1.35 -8.72 -12.92
C ASP A 163 -1.10 -9.05 -11.44
N ALA A 164 0.18 -9.13 -11.03
CA ALA A 164 0.57 -9.38 -9.66
C ALA A 164 0.10 -8.30 -8.67
N ILE A 165 0.19 -7.01 -9.02
CA ILE A 165 -0.28 -5.90 -8.14
C ILE A 165 -1.81 -5.93 -8.05
N GLU A 166 -2.51 -6.14 -9.16
CA GLU A 166 -3.96 -6.23 -9.16
C GLU A 166 -4.45 -7.41 -8.31
N ILE A 167 -3.84 -8.58 -8.45
CA ILE A 167 -4.15 -9.76 -7.65
C ILE A 167 -3.99 -9.46 -6.15
N ARG A 168 -2.89 -8.81 -5.75
CA ARG A 168 -2.67 -8.41 -4.34
C ARG A 168 -3.70 -7.41 -3.83
N ILE A 169 -4.01 -6.37 -4.60
CA ILE A 169 -5.05 -5.40 -4.23
C ILE A 169 -6.40 -6.10 -4.06
N ARG A 170 -6.75 -7.01 -4.97
CA ARG A 170 -8.00 -7.79 -4.89
C ARG A 170 -8.02 -8.66 -3.64
N SER A 171 -6.92 -9.36 -3.31
CA SER A 171 -6.81 -10.17 -2.09
C SER A 171 -7.10 -9.34 -0.85
N VAL A 172 -6.38 -8.22 -0.66
CA VAL A 172 -6.62 -7.31 0.47
C VAL A 172 -8.08 -6.84 0.57
N CYS A 173 -8.66 -6.42 -0.56
CA CYS A 173 -10.03 -5.91 -0.56
C CYS A 173 -11.07 -6.99 -0.25
N GLN A 174 -10.82 -8.25 -0.67
CA GLN A 174 -11.74 -9.37 -0.50
C GLN A 174 -11.94 -9.79 0.94
N ASP A 175 -11.04 -9.42 1.84
CA ASP A 175 -11.21 -9.70 3.27
C ASP A 175 -12.49 -9.05 3.85
N CYS A 176 -12.96 -7.96 3.23
CA CYS A 176 -14.11 -7.20 3.71
C CYS A 176 -15.16 -6.91 2.63
N HIS A 177 -14.79 -6.87 1.36
CA HIS A 177 -15.65 -6.44 0.26
C HIS A 177 -15.98 -7.57 -0.73
N ALA A 178 -17.20 -7.52 -1.26
CA ALA A 178 -17.64 -8.48 -2.29
C ALA A 178 -16.86 -8.29 -3.61
N PRO A 179 -16.51 -9.39 -4.32
CA PRO A 179 -15.71 -9.34 -5.55
C PRO A 179 -16.27 -8.42 -6.63
N ARG A 180 -17.60 -8.37 -6.79
CA ARG A 180 -18.26 -7.48 -7.77
C ARG A 180 -18.06 -6.00 -7.45
N TYR A 181 -18.08 -5.63 -6.17
CA TYR A 181 -17.77 -4.27 -5.73
C TYR A 181 -16.33 -3.90 -6.08
N ILE A 182 -15.39 -4.77 -5.74
CA ILE A 182 -13.96 -4.56 -5.99
C ILE A 182 -13.68 -4.38 -7.49
N THR A 183 -14.26 -5.24 -8.34
CA THR A 183 -14.09 -5.14 -9.80
C THR A 183 -14.55 -3.78 -10.33
N ARG A 184 -15.72 -3.30 -9.89
CA ARG A 184 -16.22 -1.97 -10.29
C ARG A 184 -15.33 -0.84 -9.79
N LEU A 185 -14.86 -0.95 -8.56
CA LEU A 185 -13.99 0.03 -7.94
C LEU A 185 -12.66 0.18 -8.69
N LEU A 186 -11.99 -0.94 -8.98
CA LEU A 186 -10.71 -0.94 -9.70
C LEU A 186 -10.89 -0.44 -11.14
N ALA A 187 -11.97 -0.82 -11.83
CA ALA A 187 -12.27 -0.30 -13.16
C ALA A 187 -12.50 1.23 -13.15
N ASN A 188 -13.22 1.75 -12.16
CA ASN A 188 -13.42 3.19 -12.03
C ASN A 188 -12.12 3.93 -11.75
N ASN A 189 -11.27 3.38 -10.88
CA ASN A 189 -9.96 3.97 -10.57
C ASN A 189 -9.06 4.02 -11.80
N GLU A 190 -9.01 2.94 -12.59
CA GLU A 190 -8.22 2.91 -13.82
C GLU A 190 -8.74 3.91 -14.86
N ASN A 191 -10.04 4.03 -15.03
CA ASN A 191 -10.64 5.05 -15.90
C ASN A 191 -10.25 6.48 -15.49
N MET A 192 -10.26 6.78 -14.18
CA MET A 192 -9.85 8.10 -13.66
C MET A 192 -8.37 8.37 -13.90
N LEU A 193 -7.52 7.37 -13.73
CA LEU A 193 -6.09 7.46 -14.02
C LEU A 193 -5.82 7.67 -15.50
N GLU A 194 -6.53 6.95 -16.36
CA GLU A 194 -6.37 7.06 -17.81
C GLU A 194 -6.77 8.45 -18.32
N ILE A 195 -7.84 9.03 -17.80
CA ILE A 195 -8.22 10.42 -18.10
C ILE A 195 -7.08 11.38 -17.69
N ALA A 196 -6.51 11.20 -16.51
CA ALA A 196 -5.41 12.04 -16.03
C ALA A 196 -4.14 11.88 -16.89
N ARG A 197 -3.78 10.64 -17.27
CA ARG A 197 -2.65 10.36 -18.17
C ARG A 197 -2.83 10.98 -19.54
N LYS A 198 -4.04 10.92 -20.12
CA LYS A 198 -4.36 11.57 -21.41
C LYS A 198 -4.10 13.07 -21.35
N LYS A 199 -4.50 13.75 -20.29
CA LYS A 199 -4.24 15.18 -20.10
C LYS A 199 -2.74 15.50 -20.07
N VAL A 200 -1.95 14.70 -19.33
CA VAL A 200 -0.50 14.85 -19.25
C VAL A 200 0.14 14.58 -20.61
N ARG A 201 -0.26 13.52 -21.33
CA ARG A 201 0.25 13.23 -22.68
C ARG A 201 -0.08 14.35 -23.67
N GLU A 202 -1.30 14.90 -23.61
CA GLU A 202 -1.68 16.04 -24.45
C GLU A 202 -0.80 17.27 -24.15
N GLY A 203 -0.59 17.60 -22.88
CA GLY A 203 0.30 18.68 -22.47
C GLY A 203 1.72 18.49 -22.97
N ALA A 204 2.30 17.30 -22.80
CA ALA A 204 3.63 16.96 -23.29
C ALA A 204 3.72 17.11 -24.82
N LYS A 205 2.77 16.56 -25.57
CA LYS A 205 2.72 16.68 -27.03
C LYS A 205 2.69 18.14 -27.50
N LEU A 206 1.91 19.00 -26.84
CA LEU A 206 1.84 20.42 -27.16
C LEU A 206 3.17 21.13 -26.93
N VAL A 207 3.85 20.84 -25.82
CA VAL A 207 5.18 21.39 -25.48
C VAL A 207 6.21 20.92 -26.49
N ASP A 208 6.25 19.63 -26.84
CA ASP A 208 7.18 19.06 -27.83
C ASP A 208 6.98 19.67 -29.22
N GLN A 209 5.72 19.86 -29.64
CA GLN A 209 5.42 20.55 -30.90
C GLN A 209 5.86 22.03 -30.89
N ALA A 210 5.73 22.71 -29.75
CA ALA A 210 6.21 24.08 -29.62
C ALA A 210 7.73 24.18 -29.62
N ALA A 211 8.46 23.20 -29.10
CA ALA A 211 9.90 23.14 -29.05
C ALA A 211 10.57 23.15 -30.45
N SER A 212 9.83 22.77 -31.51
CA SER A 212 10.31 22.92 -32.90
C SER A 212 10.28 24.34 -33.43
N LYS A 213 9.65 25.29 -32.71
CA LYS A 213 9.37 26.66 -33.19
C LYS A 213 9.87 27.77 -32.26
N PHE A 214 10.07 27.43 -30.98
CA PHE A 214 10.42 28.35 -29.90
C PHE A 214 11.63 27.83 -29.13
N ASP A 215 12.43 28.72 -28.58
CA ASP A 215 13.61 28.34 -27.80
C ASP A 215 13.23 27.92 -26.33
N GLU A 216 14.23 27.42 -25.63
CA GLU A 216 14.01 26.93 -24.23
C GLU A 216 13.67 28.08 -23.26
N ALA A 217 14.13 29.28 -23.48
CA ALA A 217 13.81 30.43 -22.63
C ALA A 217 12.33 30.83 -22.80
N GLU A 218 11.85 30.83 -24.04
CA GLU A 218 10.42 31.07 -24.35
C GLU A 218 9.52 30.00 -23.78
N LEU A 219 9.97 28.73 -23.77
CA LEU A 219 9.17 27.57 -23.30
C LEU A 219 9.30 27.29 -21.80
N LYS A 220 10.14 28.00 -21.06
CA LYS A 220 10.43 27.77 -19.65
C LYS A 220 9.13 27.61 -18.80
N SER A 221 8.26 28.62 -18.86
CA SER A 221 7.00 28.60 -18.08
C SER A 221 6.09 27.45 -18.49
N THR A 222 6.06 27.08 -19.76
CA THR A 222 5.25 25.95 -20.27
C THR A 222 5.78 24.63 -19.75
N ARG A 223 7.10 24.44 -19.69
CA ARG A 223 7.73 23.24 -19.11
C ARG A 223 7.54 23.14 -17.60
N GLU A 224 7.56 24.26 -16.88
CA GLU A 224 7.26 24.30 -15.44
C GLU A 224 5.83 23.82 -15.17
N ILE A 225 4.87 24.24 -15.99
CA ILE A 225 3.47 23.77 -15.87
C ILE A 225 3.37 22.28 -16.21
N LEU A 226 4.06 21.80 -17.27
CA LEU A 226 4.08 20.37 -17.58
C LEU A 226 4.63 19.54 -16.42
N LYS A 227 5.68 20.03 -15.74
CA LYS A 227 6.18 19.39 -14.51
C LYS A 227 5.14 19.40 -13.39
N SER A 228 4.38 20.50 -13.23
CA SER A 228 3.26 20.56 -12.28
C SER A 228 2.19 19.49 -12.58
N MET A 229 1.87 19.27 -13.86
CA MET A 229 0.91 18.21 -14.26
C MET A 229 1.33 16.80 -13.78
N GLN A 230 2.64 16.51 -13.72
CA GLN A 230 3.12 15.24 -13.19
C GLN A 230 2.80 15.07 -11.69
N HIS A 231 2.88 16.16 -10.91
CA HIS A 231 2.48 16.16 -9.49
C HIS A 231 0.97 15.96 -9.35
N HIS A 232 0.16 16.61 -10.18
CA HIS A 232 -1.29 16.44 -10.16
C HIS A 232 -1.72 15.03 -10.61
N LEU A 233 -1.03 14.42 -11.59
CA LEU A 233 -1.22 13.01 -11.94
C LEU A 233 -0.93 12.10 -10.74
N ARG A 234 0.16 12.37 -10.00
CA ARG A 234 0.46 11.63 -8.77
C ARG A 234 -0.65 11.76 -7.74
N ASN A 235 -1.25 12.93 -7.59
CA ASN A 235 -2.38 13.12 -6.68
C ASN A 235 -3.60 12.31 -7.10
N VAL A 236 -3.91 12.23 -8.40
CA VAL A 236 -4.97 11.34 -8.90
C VAL A 236 -4.65 9.88 -8.56
N TYR A 237 -3.40 9.45 -8.77
CA TYR A 237 -2.96 8.09 -8.44
C TYR A 237 -3.10 7.78 -6.94
N LEU A 238 -2.67 8.69 -6.07
CA LEU A 238 -2.78 8.52 -4.62
C LEU A 238 -4.25 8.44 -4.18
N GLY A 239 -5.10 9.32 -4.72
CA GLY A 239 -6.54 9.28 -4.45
C GLY A 239 -7.21 8.00 -4.95
N ALA A 240 -6.83 7.50 -6.13
CA ALA A 240 -7.31 6.23 -6.66
C ALA A 240 -6.86 5.04 -5.79
N GLY A 241 -5.57 4.98 -5.44
CA GLY A 241 -5.00 3.90 -4.61
C GLY A 241 -5.60 3.85 -3.21
N HIS A 242 -5.82 5.00 -2.58
CA HIS A 242 -6.40 5.10 -1.24
C HIS A 242 -7.94 5.18 -1.22
N GLN A 243 -8.60 5.01 -2.36
CA GLN A 243 -10.07 5.06 -2.47
C GLN A 243 -10.65 6.39 -1.97
N SER A 244 -9.98 7.50 -2.29
CA SER A 244 -10.36 8.85 -1.91
C SER A 244 -10.77 9.69 -3.13
N PRO A 245 -12.04 9.62 -3.57
CA PRO A 245 -12.52 10.40 -4.71
C PRO A 245 -12.43 11.90 -4.47
N ASP A 246 -12.66 12.36 -3.26
CA ASP A 246 -12.55 13.78 -2.90
C ASP A 246 -11.10 14.28 -3.05
N TYR A 247 -10.11 13.50 -2.64
CA TYR A 247 -8.70 13.86 -2.82
C TYR A 247 -8.33 13.97 -4.31
N GLN A 248 -8.78 13.03 -5.15
CA GLN A 248 -8.58 13.09 -6.61
C GLN A 248 -9.19 14.35 -7.20
N TRP A 249 -10.39 14.70 -6.75
CA TRP A 249 -11.09 15.88 -7.21
C TRP A 249 -10.39 17.16 -6.80
N TRP A 250 -10.14 17.36 -5.51
CA TRP A 250 -9.59 18.61 -5.00
C TRP A 250 -8.12 18.84 -5.37
N HIS A 251 -7.33 17.78 -5.52
CA HIS A 251 -5.88 17.88 -5.70
C HIS A 251 -5.36 17.34 -7.04
N GLY A 252 -6.22 16.84 -7.92
CA GLY A 252 -5.82 16.15 -9.14
C GLY A 252 -6.53 16.63 -10.40
N GLN A 253 -7.73 16.15 -10.67
CA GLN A 253 -8.39 16.30 -11.98
C GLN A 253 -8.60 17.76 -12.44
N PRO A 254 -9.19 18.68 -11.64
CA PRO A 254 -9.36 20.06 -12.05
C PRO A 254 -8.03 20.82 -12.20
N ALA A 255 -7.02 20.47 -11.39
CA ALA A 255 -5.70 21.06 -11.50
C ALA A 255 -5.04 20.68 -12.83
N LEU A 256 -5.18 19.42 -13.26
CA LEU A 256 -4.72 18.96 -14.59
C LEU A 256 -5.42 19.70 -15.73
N ASP A 257 -6.73 19.95 -15.63
CA ASP A 257 -7.48 20.72 -16.61
C ASP A 257 -6.97 22.17 -16.68
N GLY A 258 -6.78 22.81 -15.52
CA GLY A 258 -6.22 24.15 -15.42
C GLY A 258 -4.81 24.27 -15.99
N ASP A 259 -3.95 23.30 -15.72
CA ASP A 259 -2.59 23.26 -16.26
C ASP A 259 -2.59 23.11 -17.78
N LEU A 260 -3.40 22.18 -18.31
CA LEU A 260 -3.51 21.98 -19.75
C LEU A 260 -4.01 23.24 -20.48
N LEU A 261 -5.00 23.93 -19.92
CA LEU A 261 -5.50 25.21 -20.45
C LEU A 261 -4.42 26.29 -20.42
N ARG A 262 -3.62 26.38 -19.36
CA ARG A 262 -2.50 27.33 -19.27
C ARG A 262 -1.42 27.03 -20.30
N ILE A 263 -1.04 25.77 -20.52
CA ILE A 263 -0.12 25.36 -21.59
C ILE A 263 -0.63 25.83 -22.95
N LYS A 264 -1.90 25.55 -23.28
CA LYS A 264 -2.53 25.97 -24.53
C LYS A 264 -2.51 27.50 -24.71
N GLY A 265 -2.81 28.22 -23.62
CA GLY A 265 -2.80 29.70 -23.61
C GLY A 265 -1.40 30.29 -23.88
N LEU A 266 -0.39 29.78 -23.16
CA LEU A 266 1.02 30.29 -23.34
C LEU A 266 1.56 30.00 -24.73
N ILE A 267 1.34 28.80 -25.28
CA ILE A 267 1.77 28.47 -26.63
C ILE A 267 1.04 29.35 -27.66
N SER A 268 -0.25 29.60 -27.50
CA SER A 268 -1.01 30.51 -28.37
C SER A 268 -0.47 31.93 -28.29
N GLU A 269 -0.04 32.43 -27.13
CA GLU A 269 0.58 33.75 -26.97
C GLU A 269 1.92 33.82 -27.66
N LEU A 270 2.77 32.81 -27.53
CA LEU A 270 4.05 32.74 -28.25
C LEU A 270 3.85 32.84 -29.76
N HIS A 271 2.89 32.10 -30.32
CA HIS A 271 2.55 32.19 -31.74
C HIS A 271 2.07 33.58 -32.14
N ARG A 272 1.25 34.25 -31.33
CA ARG A 272 0.82 35.64 -31.61
C ARG A 272 1.95 36.62 -31.57
N LYS A 273 2.88 36.51 -30.64
CA LYS A 273 4.08 37.40 -30.56
C LYS A 273 4.94 37.21 -31.78
N LYS A 274 5.20 35.98 -32.22
CA LYS A 274 6.03 35.68 -33.38
C LYS A 274 5.42 36.19 -34.69
N ASN A 275 4.11 36.21 -34.80
CA ASN A 275 3.39 36.64 -36.01
C ASN A 275 3.03 38.16 -36.01
N ARG A 276 3.38 38.92 -34.97
CA ARG A 276 3.21 40.38 -34.99
C ARG A 276 4.20 41.01 -35.97
N PRO A 277 3.75 41.85 -36.92
CA PRO A 277 4.65 42.63 -37.74
C PRO A 277 5.52 43.52 -36.84
N SER A 278 6.82 43.53 -37.09
CA SER A 278 7.74 44.53 -36.51
C SER A 278 7.31 45.90 -37.03
N HIS A 279 6.77 46.75 -36.17
CA HIS A 279 6.53 48.15 -36.47
C HIS A 279 7.78 48.97 -36.31
#